data_31f6ecf40b1a618c85f068cf28020c7c
#
_entry.id   31f6ecf40b1a618c85f068cf28020c7c
#
_cell.length_a   1.000
_cell.length_b   1.000
_cell.length_c   1.000
_cell.angle_alpha   90.00
_cell.angle_beta   90.00
_cell.angle_gamma   90.00
#
_symmetry.space_group_name_H-M   'P 1'
#
loop_
_entity.id
_entity.type
_entity.pdbx_description
1 polymer ?
#
loop_
_entity_poly.entity_id
_entity_poly.type
_entity_poly.pdbx_seq_one_letter_code
_entity_poly.pdbx_strand_id
1 'polypeptide(L)'
;TVVTGTNQENAAYPSGLCAERTTLFYANSQYPDQPVVTLAIAARTEKDFIDNPIPPCGACRQVILETEKRYGQPIRILLYGKECIYEIKSIGDLLPLSFDASAMED
;
A
#
# COMPACT_ATOMS: atom_id res chain seq x y z
N THR A 1 -16.20 -5.06 1.83
CA THR A 1 -15.48 -5.19 3.11
C THR A 1 -14.44 -4.08 3.21
N VAL A 2 -14.33 -3.46 4.37
CA VAL A 2 -13.35 -2.41 4.65
C VAL A 2 -12.45 -2.89 5.77
N VAL A 3 -11.13 -2.76 5.56
CA VAL A 3 -10.11 -3.10 6.56
C VAL A 3 -9.26 -1.86 6.82
N THR A 4 -8.97 -1.58 8.09
CA THR A 4 -8.15 -0.43 8.49
C THR A 4 -6.91 -0.89 9.25
N GLY A 5 -5.87 -0.04 9.24
CA GLY A 5 -4.65 -0.34 9.98
C GLY A 5 -3.80 0.91 10.18
N THR A 6 -2.87 0.81 11.11
CA THR A 6 -1.92 1.87 11.44
C THR A 6 -0.50 1.31 11.45
N ASN A 7 0.50 2.21 11.52
CA ASN A 7 1.90 1.81 11.60
C ASN A 7 2.16 0.90 12.79
N GLN A 8 3.00 -0.12 12.57
CA GLN A 8 3.53 -0.98 13.62
C GLN A 8 5.02 -0.71 13.73
N GLU A 9 5.44 -0.10 14.83
CA GLU A 9 6.82 0.30 15.05
C GLU A 9 7.41 -0.42 16.26
N ASN A 10 8.72 -0.61 16.27
CA ASN A 10 9.46 -1.14 17.43
C ASN A 10 10.90 -0.63 17.40
N ALA A 11 11.67 -0.97 18.47
CA ALA A 11 13.05 -0.50 18.59
C ALA A 11 13.98 -1.05 17.51
N ALA A 12 13.62 -2.16 16.89
CA ALA A 12 14.34 -2.72 15.75
C ALA A 12 13.66 -2.24 14.47
N TYR A 13 13.98 -1.04 14.03
CA TYR A 13 13.34 -0.41 12.88
C TYR A 13 13.15 -1.30 11.65
N PRO A 14 14.11 -2.15 11.26
CA PRO A 14 13.91 -3.02 10.11
C PRO A 14 12.75 -4.01 10.24
N SER A 15 12.28 -4.28 11.46
CA SER A 15 11.15 -5.19 11.69
C SER A 15 9.83 -4.46 11.93
N GLY A 16 9.82 -3.13 11.88
CA GLY A 16 8.59 -2.34 11.94
C GLY A 16 7.79 -2.48 10.66
N LEU A 17 6.48 -2.27 10.75
CA LEU A 17 5.58 -2.35 9.60
C LEU A 17 4.86 -1.02 9.39
N CYS A 18 4.82 -0.56 8.14
CA CYS A 18 3.97 0.56 7.74
C CYS A 18 2.50 0.15 7.78
N ALA A 19 1.61 1.13 7.91
CA ALA A 19 0.16 0.90 7.95
C ALA A 19 -0.31 0.12 6.71
N GLU A 20 0.22 0.44 5.52
CA GLU A 20 -0.16 -0.22 4.27
C GLU A 20 0.12 -1.72 4.32
N ARG A 21 1.32 -2.11 4.78
CA ARG A 21 1.69 -3.52 4.88
C ARG A 21 0.87 -4.24 5.94
N THR A 22 0.69 -3.62 7.11
CA THR A 22 -0.12 -4.20 8.19
C THR A 22 -1.54 -4.48 7.70
N THR A 23 -2.15 -3.50 7.05
CA THR A 23 -3.52 -3.60 6.55
C THR A 23 -3.65 -4.66 5.45
N LEU A 24 -2.72 -4.68 4.49
CA LEU A 24 -2.75 -5.66 3.40
C LEU A 24 -2.49 -7.07 3.90
N PHE A 25 -1.55 -7.26 4.84
CA PHE A 25 -1.30 -8.58 5.41
C PHE A 25 -2.52 -9.11 6.15
N TYR A 26 -3.18 -8.25 6.93
CA TYR A 26 -4.41 -8.63 7.63
C TYR A 26 -5.51 -9.00 6.63
N ALA A 27 -5.73 -8.16 5.62
CA ALA A 27 -6.77 -8.40 4.62
C ALA A 27 -6.54 -9.71 3.86
N ASN A 28 -5.29 -9.95 3.44
CA ASN A 28 -4.94 -11.18 2.74
C ASN A 28 -5.10 -12.42 3.61
N SER A 29 -4.87 -12.29 4.92
CA SER A 29 -5.02 -13.37 5.87
C SER A 29 -6.48 -13.68 6.18
N GLN A 30 -7.30 -12.65 6.39
CA GLN A 30 -8.70 -12.81 6.82
C GLN A 30 -9.67 -12.96 5.67
N TYR A 31 -9.34 -12.40 4.51
CA TYR A 31 -10.22 -12.39 3.33
C TYR A 31 -9.46 -12.81 2.08
N PRO A 32 -8.85 -14.02 2.07
CA PRO A 32 -7.98 -14.43 0.97
C PRO A 32 -8.71 -14.57 -0.37
N ASP A 33 -10.03 -14.75 -0.35
CA ASP A 33 -10.84 -14.90 -1.56
C ASP A 33 -11.39 -13.58 -2.10
N GLN A 34 -11.12 -12.47 -1.40
CA GLN A 34 -11.59 -11.16 -1.81
C GLN A 34 -10.43 -10.32 -2.32
N PRO A 35 -10.44 -9.90 -3.60
CA PRO A 35 -9.39 -9.04 -4.12
C PRO A 35 -9.45 -7.65 -3.48
N VAL A 36 -8.28 -7.04 -3.32
CA VAL A 36 -8.18 -5.65 -2.89
C VAL A 36 -8.41 -4.77 -4.12
N VAL A 37 -9.38 -3.87 -4.04
CA VAL A 37 -9.74 -3.01 -5.18
C VAL A 37 -9.30 -1.56 -4.98
N THR A 38 -9.26 -1.08 -3.75
CA THR A 38 -8.86 0.29 -3.44
C THR A 38 -8.08 0.34 -2.14
N LEU A 39 -6.97 1.07 -2.14
CA LEU A 39 -6.16 1.33 -0.96
C LEU A 39 -6.08 2.84 -0.77
N ALA A 40 -6.57 3.34 0.35
CA ALA A 40 -6.51 4.76 0.71
C ALA A 40 -5.46 4.96 1.79
N ILE A 41 -4.59 5.94 1.59
CA ILE A 41 -3.48 6.24 2.49
C ILE A 41 -3.56 7.70 2.91
N ALA A 42 -3.48 7.94 4.22
CA ALA A 42 -3.41 9.27 4.78
C ALA A 42 -2.29 9.33 5.82
N ALA A 43 -1.61 10.46 5.91
CA ALA A 43 -0.60 10.70 6.93
C ALA A 43 -0.98 11.95 7.72
N ARG A 44 -0.64 11.96 9.01
CA ARG A 44 -0.91 13.12 9.85
C ARG A 44 0.21 13.32 10.87
N THR A 45 0.31 14.57 11.31
CA THR A 45 1.12 14.92 12.46
C THR A 45 0.21 14.96 13.69
N GLU A 46 0.76 15.32 14.86
CA GLU A 46 -0.04 15.49 16.07
C GLU A 46 -1.16 16.53 15.93
N LYS A 47 -0.96 17.50 15.04
CA LYS A 47 -1.89 18.62 14.87
C LYS A 47 -2.99 18.33 13.88
N ASP A 48 -2.64 17.73 12.71
CA ASP A 48 -3.61 17.55 11.63
C ASP A 48 -3.02 16.65 10.54
N PHE A 49 -3.87 16.31 9.56
CA PHE A 49 -3.39 15.66 8.34
C PHE A 49 -2.44 16.58 7.58
N ILE A 50 -1.49 15.98 6.85
CA ILE A 50 -0.53 16.76 6.06
C ILE A 50 -1.22 17.38 4.83
N ASP A 51 -0.64 18.49 4.33
CA ASP A 51 -1.23 19.22 3.21
C ASP A 51 -1.14 18.46 1.90
N ASN A 52 0.03 17.91 1.59
CA ASN A 52 0.27 17.21 0.32
C ASN A 52 0.34 15.70 0.53
N PRO A 53 -0.21 14.91 -0.40
CA PRO A 53 -0.17 13.45 -0.28
C PRO A 53 1.26 12.92 -0.21
N ILE A 54 1.46 11.84 0.57
CA ILE A 54 2.73 11.13 0.65
C ILE A 54 2.53 9.74 0.03
N PRO A 55 3.40 9.33 -0.91
CA PRO A 55 3.31 8.00 -1.49
C PRO A 55 3.76 6.92 -0.50
N PRO A 56 3.38 5.66 -0.72
CA PRO A 56 3.85 4.55 0.11
C PRO A 56 5.36 4.36 -0.04
N CYS A 57 6.03 3.85 1.00
CA CYS A 57 7.46 3.54 0.95
C CYS A 57 7.73 2.39 -0.04
N GLY A 58 9.02 2.20 -0.38
CA GLY A 58 9.40 1.17 -1.35
C GLY A 58 8.96 -0.23 -0.97
N ALA A 59 9.11 -0.62 0.30
CA ALA A 59 8.68 -1.93 0.77
C ALA A 59 7.16 -2.10 0.64
N CYS A 60 6.39 -1.05 0.93
CA CYS A 60 4.94 -1.08 0.77
C CYS A 60 4.54 -1.16 -0.70
N ARG A 61 5.25 -0.46 -1.59
CA ARG A 61 5.01 -0.56 -3.04
C ARG A 61 5.17 -2.00 -3.52
N GLN A 62 6.20 -2.70 -3.03
CA GLN A 62 6.43 -4.09 -3.41
C GLN A 62 5.29 -4.99 -2.95
N VAL A 63 4.81 -4.82 -1.71
CA VAL A 63 3.68 -5.60 -1.19
C VAL A 63 2.40 -5.31 -1.98
N ILE A 64 2.16 -4.06 -2.36
CA ILE A 64 1.01 -3.69 -3.20
C ILE A 64 1.11 -4.38 -4.57
N LEU A 65 2.30 -4.38 -5.17
CA LEU A 65 2.54 -5.07 -6.44
C LEU A 65 2.22 -6.56 -6.33
N GLU A 66 2.72 -7.22 -5.28
CA GLU A 66 2.47 -8.65 -5.07
C GLU A 66 0.97 -8.92 -4.89
N THR A 67 0.25 -8.04 -4.20
CA THR A 67 -1.18 -8.17 -4.01
C THR A 67 -1.94 -8.02 -5.33
N GLU A 68 -1.55 -7.07 -6.19
CA GLU A 68 -2.11 -6.94 -7.54
C GLU A 68 -1.90 -8.23 -8.35
N LYS A 69 -0.69 -8.77 -8.32
CA LYS A 69 -0.36 -10.00 -9.04
C LYS A 69 -1.16 -11.20 -8.53
N ARG A 70 -1.31 -11.30 -7.21
CA ARG A 70 -2.05 -12.40 -6.58
C ARG A 70 -3.49 -12.48 -7.09
N TYR A 71 -4.16 -11.33 -7.22
CA TYR A 71 -5.57 -11.28 -7.61
C TYR A 71 -5.79 -10.97 -9.08
N GLY A 72 -4.71 -10.69 -9.83
CA GLY A 72 -4.78 -10.44 -11.26
C GLY A 72 -5.54 -9.17 -11.62
N GLN A 73 -5.57 -8.17 -10.74
CA GLN A 73 -6.24 -6.90 -11.03
C GLN A 73 -5.53 -5.74 -10.34
N PRO A 74 -5.59 -4.53 -10.93
CA PRO A 74 -4.96 -3.36 -10.35
C PRO A 74 -5.68 -2.91 -9.08
N ILE A 75 -4.91 -2.28 -8.18
CA ILE A 75 -5.44 -1.66 -6.97
C ILE A 75 -5.44 -0.16 -7.19
N ARG A 76 -6.61 0.47 -7.07
CA ARG A 76 -6.69 1.93 -7.09
C ARG A 76 -6.12 2.46 -5.79
N ILE A 77 -5.15 3.38 -5.89
CA ILE A 77 -4.50 3.95 -4.71
C ILE A 77 -4.91 5.41 -4.60
N LEU A 78 -5.44 5.78 -3.44
CA LEU A 78 -5.82 7.15 -3.12
C LEU A 78 -4.87 7.68 -2.06
N LEU A 79 -4.10 8.70 -2.41
CA LEU A 79 -3.17 9.35 -1.49
C LEU A 79 -3.79 10.66 -1.04
N TYR A 80 -4.18 10.73 0.23
CA TYR A 80 -4.90 11.86 0.78
C TYR A 80 -3.94 12.93 1.31
N GLY A 81 -4.20 14.18 0.93
CA GLY A 81 -3.64 15.36 1.55
C GLY A 81 -4.75 16.38 1.70
N LYS A 82 -4.57 17.36 2.59
CA LYS A 82 -5.60 18.38 2.80
C LYS A 82 -5.83 19.26 1.57
N GLU A 83 -4.75 19.51 0.81
CA GLU A 83 -4.80 20.36 -0.37
C GLU A 83 -5.31 19.63 -1.62
N CYS A 84 -5.05 18.33 -1.72
CA CYS A 84 -5.45 17.56 -2.88
C CYS A 84 -5.39 16.05 -2.57
N ILE A 85 -5.98 15.27 -3.47
CA ILE A 85 -5.92 13.81 -3.43
C ILE A 85 -5.32 13.34 -4.74
N TYR A 86 -4.30 12.47 -4.66
CA TYR A 86 -3.76 11.82 -5.85
C TYR A 86 -4.43 10.46 -6.03
N GLU A 87 -4.97 10.23 -7.22
CA GLU A 87 -5.46 8.91 -7.60
C GLU A 87 -4.44 8.23 -8.50
N ILE A 88 -4.05 7.02 -8.13
CA ILE A 88 -3.12 6.20 -8.89
C ILE A 88 -3.86 4.92 -9.26
N LYS A 89 -3.93 4.62 -10.56
CA LYS A 89 -4.79 3.53 -11.05
C LYS A 89 -4.17 2.15 -10.85
N SER A 90 -2.85 2.09 -10.70
CA SER A 90 -2.13 0.83 -10.48
C SER A 90 -0.77 1.13 -9.87
N ILE A 91 -0.26 0.20 -9.08
CA ILE A 91 1.08 0.32 -8.48
C ILE A 91 2.18 0.43 -9.54
N GLY A 92 1.92 -0.04 -10.76
CA GLY A 92 2.87 0.11 -11.86
C GLY A 92 3.26 1.56 -12.13
N ASP A 93 2.39 2.50 -11.84
CA ASP A 93 2.69 3.93 -12.00
C ASP A 93 3.67 4.44 -10.94
N LEU A 94 3.88 3.69 -9.85
CA LEU A 94 4.83 3.99 -8.79
C LEU A 94 6.05 3.06 -8.81
N LEU A 95 6.09 2.09 -9.73
CA LEU A 95 7.16 1.13 -9.89
C LEU A 95 7.44 0.93 -11.39
N PRO A 96 8.00 1.95 -12.07
CA PRO A 96 8.23 1.85 -13.52
C PRO A 96 9.18 0.72 -13.90
N LEU A 97 10.11 0.35 -13.00
CA LEU A 97 10.97 -0.81 -13.15
C LEU A 97 10.76 -1.70 -11.94
N SER A 98 9.83 -2.64 -12.05
CA SER A 98 9.42 -3.48 -10.93
C SER A 98 10.10 -4.85 -10.98
N PHE A 99 10.27 -5.44 -9.79
CA PHE A 99 10.72 -6.82 -9.64
C PHE A 99 9.57 -7.69 -9.13
N ASP A 100 9.29 -8.78 -9.83
CA ASP A 100 8.33 -9.78 -9.38
C ASP A 100 8.80 -11.16 -9.87
N ALA A 101 7.98 -12.19 -9.62
CA ALA A 101 8.35 -13.56 -9.98
C ALA A 101 8.63 -13.72 -11.48
N SER A 102 8.01 -12.90 -12.34
CA SER A 102 8.21 -13.00 -13.78
C SER A 102 9.63 -12.62 -14.20
N ALA A 103 10.32 -11.79 -13.40
CA ALA A 103 11.69 -11.40 -13.68
C ALA A 103 12.66 -12.58 -13.59
N MET A 104 12.30 -13.65 -12.90
CA MET A 104 13.10 -14.85 -12.73
C MET A 104 12.70 -15.97 -13.70
N GLU A 105 11.74 -15.72 -14.56
CA GLU A 105 11.30 -16.69 -15.56
C GLU A 105 12.10 -16.54 -16.85
N ASP A 106 12.43 -17.64 -17.49
CA ASP A 106 13.13 -17.67 -18.79
C ASP A 106 12.15 -17.57 -19.95
#